data_4b519ed395bff22b248e4550b296c834
#
_entry.id   4b519ed395bff22b248e4550b296c834
#
_cell.length_a   1.000
_cell.length_b   1.000
_cell.length_c   1.000
_cell.angle_alpha   90.00
_cell.angle_beta   90.00
_cell.angle_gamma   90.00
#
_symmetry.space_group_name_H-M   'P 1'
#
loop_
_entity.id
_entity.type
_entity.pdbx_description
1 polymer ?
#
loop_
_entity_poly.entity_id
_entity_poly.type
_entity_poly.pdbx_seq_one_letter_code
_entity_poly.pdbx_strand_id
1 'polypeptide(L)'
;MTDAAQHPLPPDVSFDGGDLDCGNGLLLLIRKHIDPMARGQLLEIRSTEISVDEDLPAWCRMTSNDLVSFIKLGNQRSFLICKGKIEERGSTEAPVGVRPAPKPVAVSSAPPLTPRPVPVLPPLAVTGIGSWPRPRWMVEAMHAHVEGRLDEAAFHETANDAVRLVAAAQDRARVDVMTDGEQRRDSYASFVAQRLDNCQLIPLTDLLPLVDDPEEFERELRALDIPAADVRHPSVLGRIGRSRPLVGHEFDFLRTLTAKPIKVALPGPYLLTRTMWMECLSERAYDTREQLAEDIVTALRAELASLIEAGVTLVQFDEPVLSEVVFSGPKSRPSFMCGALSESREPAHELGFARDLVNAVVDGMPRERTALHVCRGNWTPDESVALTGSYEPLLATLQAMKVGAYLLEMCTPRAGEMEILRALPDDARIGIGVVNQKHAAAEGLEEVTGKIRRAIDLFGSQRLLLHPDCGFATFADNPICGASSAEAKLAVIAQAVERLR
;
A
#
# COMPACT_ATOMS: atom_id res chain seq x y z
N MET A 1 -11.12 -55.72 -14.86
CA MET A 1 -10.84 -54.68 -13.87
C MET A 1 -9.39 -54.31 -14.10
N THR A 2 -9.13 -53.25 -14.85
CA THR A 2 -7.79 -52.76 -15.15
C THR A 2 -7.27 -52.07 -13.88
N ASP A 3 -6.12 -52.52 -13.39
CA ASP A 3 -5.37 -51.89 -12.30
C ASP A 3 -5.19 -50.40 -12.62
N ALA A 4 -5.91 -49.55 -11.93
CA ALA A 4 -5.68 -48.11 -12.01
C ALA A 4 -4.27 -47.86 -11.42
N ALA A 5 -3.38 -47.23 -12.20
CA ALA A 5 -2.05 -46.88 -11.71
C ALA A 5 -2.17 -46.04 -10.44
N GLN A 6 -1.59 -46.55 -9.36
CA GLN A 6 -1.58 -45.88 -8.05
C GLN A 6 -0.17 -45.38 -7.73
N HIS A 7 -0.08 -44.31 -6.97
CA HIS A 7 1.21 -43.87 -6.44
C HIS A 7 1.86 -44.92 -5.56
N PRO A 8 3.19 -45.00 -5.51
CA PRO A 8 3.89 -46.02 -4.72
C PRO A 8 3.69 -45.87 -3.21
N LEU A 9 3.27 -44.69 -2.76
CA LEU A 9 2.98 -44.35 -1.38
C LEU A 9 1.64 -43.59 -1.29
N PRO A 10 0.86 -43.77 -0.21
CA PRO A 10 -0.37 -42.99 -0.02
C PRO A 10 -0.02 -41.53 0.28
N PRO A 11 -0.75 -40.55 -0.26
CA PRO A 11 -0.58 -39.14 0.09
C PRO A 11 -1.07 -38.86 1.50
N ASP A 12 -0.44 -37.91 2.20
CA ASP A 12 -0.88 -37.39 3.49
C ASP A 12 -1.95 -36.28 3.25
N VAL A 13 -1.80 -35.54 2.15
CA VAL A 13 -2.75 -34.50 1.69
C VAL A 13 -2.94 -34.63 0.19
N SER A 14 -4.15 -34.36 -0.32
CA SER A 14 -4.42 -34.30 -1.76
C SER A 14 -5.34 -33.14 -2.10
N PHE A 15 -5.12 -32.55 -3.28
CA PHE A 15 -6.04 -31.57 -3.84
C PHE A 15 -6.12 -31.68 -5.37
N ASP A 16 -7.17 -31.09 -5.93
CA ASP A 16 -7.39 -31.02 -7.37
C ASP A 16 -7.11 -29.59 -7.86
N GLY A 17 -6.09 -29.44 -8.71
CA GLY A 17 -5.72 -28.18 -9.33
C GLY A 17 -6.49 -27.88 -10.63
N GLY A 18 -7.36 -28.80 -11.07
CA GLY A 18 -8.15 -28.61 -12.28
C GLY A 18 -7.30 -28.35 -13.52
N ASP A 19 -7.63 -27.31 -14.26
CA ASP A 19 -6.98 -26.85 -15.48
C ASP A 19 -5.99 -25.68 -15.25
N LEU A 20 -5.64 -25.39 -14.01
CA LEU A 20 -4.69 -24.34 -13.68
C LEU A 20 -3.27 -24.73 -14.10
N ASP A 21 -2.60 -23.85 -14.84
CA ASP A 21 -1.16 -23.93 -15.09
C ASP A 21 -0.33 -23.31 -13.94
N CYS A 22 0.98 -23.53 -13.97
CA CYS A 22 1.89 -23.01 -12.95
C CYS A 22 1.98 -21.48 -12.95
N GLY A 23 1.73 -20.80 -14.07
CA GLY A 23 1.69 -19.35 -14.19
C GLY A 23 0.38 -18.75 -13.69
N ASN A 24 -0.75 -19.49 -13.82
CA ASN A 24 -2.10 -19.03 -13.47
C ASN A 24 -2.58 -19.50 -12.08
N GLY A 25 -1.66 -19.79 -11.16
CA GLY A 25 -2.01 -19.97 -9.75
C GLY A 25 -1.83 -21.38 -9.18
N LEU A 26 -1.57 -22.44 -9.99
CA LEU A 26 -1.36 -23.79 -9.48
C LEU A 26 -0.21 -23.84 -8.44
N LEU A 27 0.87 -23.12 -8.66
CA LEU A 27 2.00 -23.06 -7.69
C LEU A 27 1.59 -22.47 -6.35
N LEU A 28 0.67 -21.54 -6.32
CA LEU A 28 0.13 -20.96 -5.09
C LEU A 28 -0.72 -21.98 -4.33
N LEU A 29 -1.59 -22.73 -5.04
CA LEU A 29 -2.35 -23.84 -4.45
C LEU A 29 -1.42 -24.93 -3.89
N ILE A 30 -0.35 -25.25 -4.62
CA ILE A 30 0.66 -26.21 -4.15
C ILE A 30 1.26 -25.70 -2.83
N ARG A 31 1.65 -24.43 -2.77
CA ARG A 31 2.20 -23.83 -1.55
C ARG A 31 1.18 -23.81 -0.41
N LYS A 32 -0.09 -23.51 -0.70
CA LYS A 32 -1.18 -23.59 0.28
C LYS A 32 -1.21 -24.94 1.01
N HIS A 33 -1.01 -26.02 0.27
CA HIS A 33 -1.08 -27.37 0.84
C HIS A 33 0.25 -27.87 1.38
N ILE A 34 1.38 -27.57 0.72
CA ILE A 34 2.69 -28.10 1.11
C ILE A 34 3.34 -27.32 2.27
N ASP A 35 3.11 -25.99 2.35
CA ASP A 35 3.77 -25.17 3.37
C ASP A 35 3.41 -25.57 4.81
N PRO A 36 2.15 -25.90 5.16
CA PRO A 36 1.80 -26.36 6.51
C PRO A 36 2.23 -27.81 6.82
N MET A 37 2.60 -28.59 5.80
CA MET A 37 2.99 -29.99 5.99
C MET A 37 4.34 -30.10 6.71
N ALA A 38 4.56 -31.19 7.44
CA ALA A 38 5.91 -31.50 7.97
C ALA A 38 6.81 -32.06 6.88
N ARG A 39 8.14 -31.90 7.02
CA ARG A 39 9.11 -32.55 6.12
C ARG A 39 8.90 -34.05 6.09
N GLY A 40 9.01 -34.66 4.91
CA GLY A 40 8.72 -36.08 4.70
C GLY A 40 7.25 -36.42 4.48
N GLN A 41 6.30 -35.50 4.63
CA GLN A 41 4.91 -35.70 4.25
C GLN A 41 4.69 -35.58 2.74
N LEU A 42 3.67 -36.26 2.22
CA LEU A 42 3.39 -36.41 0.80
C LEU A 42 2.11 -35.66 0.40
N LEU A 43 2.24 -34.82 -0.61
CA LEU A 43 1.15 -34.08 -1.25
C LEU A 43 0.84 -34.69 -2.62
N GLU A 44 -0.41 -35.10 -2.85
CA GLU A 44 -0.90 -35.46 -4.19
C GLU A 44 -1.56 -34.24 -4.84
N ILE A 45 -1.17 -33.94 -6.08
CA ILE A 45 -1.72 -32.88 -6.90
C ILE A 45 -2.30 -33.50 -8.15
N ARG A 46 -3.60 -33.31 -8.35
CA ARG A 46 -4.29 -33.72 -9.58
C ARG A 46 -4.48 -32.52 -10.48
N SER A 47 -4.25 -32.68 -11.79
CA SER A 47 -4.40 -31.61 -12.78
C SER A 47 -4.82 -32.16 -14.12
N THR A 48 -5.46 -31.34 -14.94
CA THR A 48 -5.77 -31.61 -16.35
C THR A 48 -4.90 -30.78 -17.30
N GLU A 49 -4.12 -29.83 -16.77
CA GLU A 49 -3.30 -28.89 -17.55
C GLU A 49 -1.99 -29.55 -18.02
N ILE A 50 -1.63 -29.36 -19.29
CA ILE A 50 -0.50 -30.05 -19.94
C ILE A 50 0.85 -29.47 -19.53
N SER A 51 0.93 -28.14 -19.35
CA SER A 51 2.19 -27.45 -18.99
C SER A 51 2.76 -27.91 -17.65
N VAL A 52 1.91 -28.41 -16.76
CA VAL A 52 2.28 -28.92 -15.44
C VAL A 52 3.24 -30.13 -15.53
N ASP A 53 3.23 -30.88 -16.65
CA ASP A 53 4.13 -32.00 -16.86
C ASP A 53 5.63 -31.59 -16.83
N GLU A 54 5.95 -30.34 -17.25
CA GLU A 54 7.30 -29.79 -17.27
C GLU A 54 7.58 -28.84 -16.11
N ASP A 55 6.62 -28.01 -15.76
CA ASP A 55 6.78 -26.94 -14.78
C ASP A 55 6.90 -27.46 -13.35
N LEU A 56 6.09 -28.45 -12.97
CA LEU A 56 6.04 -28.95 -11.61
C LEU A 56 7.33 -29.70 -11.20
N PRO A 57 7.92 -30.54 -12.05
CA PRO A 57 9.23 -31.11 -11.77
C PRO A 57 10.36 -30.06 -11.63
N ALA A 58 10.30 -28.98 -12.43
CA ALA A 58 11.22 -27.86 -12.33
C ALA A 58 11.04 -27.13 -10.99
N TRP A 59 9.81 -26.85 -10.62
CA TRP A 59 9.47 -26.22 -9.34
C TRP A 59 9.95 -27.06 -8.14
N CYS A 60 9.73 -28.38 -8.16
CA CYS A 60 10.20 -29.28 -7.12
C CYS A 60 11.72 -29.17 -6.92
N ARG A 61 12.49 -29.15 -8.01
CA ARG A 61 13.96 -28.96 -7.95
C ARG A 61 14.35 -27.61 -7.35
N MET A 62 13.66 -26.55 -7.74
CA MET A 62 13.94 -25.18 -7.26
C MET A 62 13.62 -24.98 -5.78
N THR A 63 12.61 -25.70 -5.27
CA THR A 63 12.12 -25.57 -3.88
C THR A 63 12.65 -26.66 -2.94
N SER A 64 13.57 -27.51 -3.43
CA SER A 64 14.16 -28.62 -2.67
C SER A 64 13.12 -29.63 -2.15
N ASN A 65 12.02 -29.82 -2.88
CA ASN A 65 11.04 -30.87 -2.67
C ASN A 65 11.29 -32.03 -3.64
N ASP A 66 10.98 -33.26 -3.23
CA ASP A 66 11.14 -34.42 -4.11
C ASP A 66 9.84 -34.73 -4.85
N LEU A 67 9.91 -34.83 -6.18
CA LEU A 67 8.83 -35.45 -6.96
C LEU A 67 8.96 -36.98 -6.84
N VAL A 68 8.06 -37.58 -6.06
CA VAL A 68 8.12 -39.02 -5.72
C VAL A 68 7.59 -39.88 -6.86
N SER A 69 6.49 -39.46 -7.47
CA SER A 69 5.92 -40.17 -8.62
C SER A 69 4.97 -39.26 -9.43
N PHE A 70 4.80 -39.65 -10.71
CA PHE A 70 3.90 -39.01 -11.65
C PHE A 70 3.08 -40.08 -12.39
N ILE A 71 1.76 -39.90 -12.42
CA ILE A 71 0.81 -40.79 -13.10
C ILE A 71 0.02 -39.99 -14.11
N LYS A 72 -0.14 -40.53 -15.32
CA LYS A 72 -0.94 -39.94 -16.39
C LYS A 72 -1.98 -40.92 -16.86
N LEU A 73 -3.28 -40.55 -16.77
CA LEU A 73 -4.43 -41.34 -17.17
C LEU A 73 -5.33 -40.50 -18.09
N GLY A 74 -5.13 -40.63 -19.40
CA GLY A 74 -5.81 -39.78 -20.37
C GLY A 74 -5.44 -38.31 -20.22
N ASN A 75 -6.43 -37.47 -19.93
CA ASN A 75 -6.23 -36.03 -19.66
C ASN A 75 -5.92 -35.75 -18.20
N GLN A 76 -6.09 -36.71 -17.30
CA GLN A 76 -5.77 -36.50 -15.88
C GLN A 76 -4.31 -36.82 -15.59
N ARG A 77 -3.70 -36.00 -14.77
CA ARG A 77 -2.37 -36.09 -14.23
C ARG A 77 -2.44 -36.12 -12.72
N SER A 78 -1.60 -36.93 -12.10
CA SER A 78 -1.44 -36.95 -10.65
C SER A 78 0.04 -36.96 -10.31
N PHE A 79 0.47 -35.99 -9.50
CA PHE A 79 1.83 -35.82 -9.04
C PHE A 79 1.87 -36.07 -7.53
N LEU A 80 2.80 -36.90 -7.08
CA LEU A 80 3.06 -37.10 -5.66
C LEU A 80 4.38 -36.42 -5.29
N ILE A 81 4.31 -35.40 -4.43
CA ILE A 81 5.44 -34.59 -4.02
C ILE A 81 5.72 -34.79 -2.53
N CYS A 82 6.97 -34.98 -2.17
CA CYS A 82 7.41 -34.99 -0.77
C CYS A 82 7.89 -33.58 -0.38
N LYS A 83 7.40 -33.06 0.73
CA LYS A 83 7.95 -31.84 1.31
C LYS A 83 9.36 -32.14 1.86
N GLY A 84 10.39 -31.55 1.23
CA GLY A 84 11.78 -31.88 1.48
C GLY A 84 12.18 -33.18 0.79
N LYS A 85 12.98 -34.00 1.43
CA LYS A 85 13.51 -35.25 0.89
C LYS A 85 12.69 -36.45 1.33
N ILE A 86 12.50 -37.42 0.40
CA ILE A 86 11.72 -38.63 0.69
C ILE A 86 12.36 -39.48 1.81
N GLU A 87 13.67 -39.42 1.98
CA GLU A 87 14.39 -40.12 3.06
C GLU A 87 14.01 -39.57 4.46
N GLU A 88 13.46 -38.37 4.53
CA GLU A 88 12.97 -37.75 5.78
C GLU A 88 11.64 -38.37 6.23
N ARG A 89 10.95 -39.14 5.35
CA ARG A 89 9.70 -39.85 5.70
C ARG A 89 9.99 -40.97 6.68
N GLY A 90 9.54 -40.81 7.94
CA GLY A 90 9.72 -41.81 9.00
C GLY A 90 10.77 -41.43 10.04
N SER A 91 11.49 -40.34 9.89
CA SER A 91 12.21 -39.72 11.00
C SER A 91 11.18 -39.06 11.93
N THR A 92 10.90 -39.70 13.07
CA THR A 92 10.04 -39.18 14.10
C THR A 92 10.71 -38.00 14.79
N GLU A 93 10.67 -36.82 14.19
CA GLU A 93 10.64 -35.62 14.99
C GLU A 93 9.18 -35.43 15.43
N ALA A 94 8.98 -35.41 16.74
CA ALA A 94 7.67 -35.19 17.37
C ALA A 94 7.02 -33.94 16.79
N PRO A 95 5.67 -33.90 16.70
CA PRO A 95 4.98 -32.70 16.27
C PRO A 95 5.51 -31.53 17.09
N VAL A 96 6.02 -30.50 16.42
CA VAL A 96 6.46 -29.26 17.06
C VAL A 96 5.27 -28.83 17.92
N GLY A 97 5.46 -28.91 19.23
CA GLY A 97 4.41 -28.64 20.19
C GLY A 97 3.79 -27.28 19.91
N VAL A 98 2.50 -27.19 20.18
CA VAL A 98 1.74 -25.95 20.22
C VAL A 98 2.67 -24.85 20.72
N ARG A 99 3.07 -23.94 19.83
CA ARG A 99 3.88 -22.78 20.19
C ARG A 99 3.17 -22.07 21.33
N PRO A 100 3.82 -21.83 22.47
CA PRO A 100 3.23 -21.00 23.50
C PRO A 100 2.85 -19.67 22.85
N ALA A 101 1.66 -19.14 23.20
CA ALA A 101 1.19 -17.84 22.75
C ALA A 101 2.36 -16.85 22.79
N PRO A 102 2.64 -16.10 21.71
CA PRO A 102 3.74 -15.16 21.70
C PRO A 102 3.54 -14.20 22.86
N LYS A 103 4.55 -14.15 23.75
CA LYS A 103 4.61 -13.07 24.73
C LYS A 103 4.58 -11.76 23.96
N PRO A 104 3.88 -10.72 24.45
CA PRO A 104 3.91 -9.40 23.85
C PRO A 104 5.39 -9.08 23.53
N VAL A 105 5.70 -8.85 22.28
CA VAL A 105 7.04 -8.44 21.89
C VAL A 105 7.25 -7.12 22.61
N ALA A 106 8.08 -7.13 23.64
CA ALA A 106 8.57 -5.91 24.22
C ALA A 106 9.17 -5.12 23.06
N VAL A 107 8.58 -3.97 22.75
CA VAL A 107 9.15 -3.02 21.78
C VAL A 107 10.59 -2.82 22.23
N SER A 108 11.52 -3.44 21.49
CA SER A 108 12.95 -3.27 21.76
C SER A 108 13.18 -1.78 21.81
N SER A 109 13.75 -1.29 22.91
CA SER A 109 14.10 0.11 23.03
C SER A 109 15.03 0.45 21.85
N ALA A 110 14.44 1.09 20.83
CA ALA A 110 15.20 1.57 19.70
C ALA A 110 16.33 2.47 20.24
N PRO A 111 17.53 2.47 19.65
CA PRO A 111 18.58 3.40 20.03
C PRO A 111 18.01 4.83 20.03
N PRO A 112 18.47 5.73 20.90
CA PRO A 112 17.92 7.06 21.00
C PRO A 112 17.98 7.74 19.63
N LEU A 113 16.82 8.16 19.13
CA LEU A 113 16.67 8.87 17.86
C LEU A 113 17.46 10.17 17.91
N THR A 114 18.30 10.42 16.91
CA THR A 114 19.02 11.69 16.76
C THR A 114 18.47 12.45 15.54
N PRO A 115 17.41 13.26 15.70
CA PRO A 115 16.79 13.97 14.59
C PRO A 115 17.77 14.95 13.94
N ARG A 116 17.90 14.89 12.62
CA ARG A 116 18.65 15.89 11.88
C ARG A 116 17.87 17.22 11.84
N PRO A 117 18.48 18.38 12.08
CA PRO A 117 17.82 19.66 11.90
C PRO A 117 17.29 19.84 10.48
N VAL A 118 16.09 20.42 10.35
CA VAL A 118 15.43 20.67 9.08
C VAL A 118 14.95 22.11 8.99
N PRO A 119 14.75 22.64 7.76
CA PRO A 119 14.16 23.95 7.59
C PRO A 119 12.76 24.02 8.22
N VAL A 120 12.46 25.15 8.86
CA VAL A 120 11.11 25.43 9.37
C VAL A 120 10.20 25.70 8.16
N LEU A 121 9.03 25.07 8.14
CA LEU A 121 8.05 25.33 7.10
C LEU A 121 7.48 26.75 7.22
N PRO A 122 7.43 27.51 6.12
CA PRO A 122 6.87 28.87 6.16
C PRO A 122 5.35 28.83 6.44
N PRO A 123 4.78 29.97 6.85
CA PRO A 123 3.32 30.12 6.87
C PRO A 123 2.73 29.88 5.48
N LEU A 124 1.56 29.26 5.41
CA LEU A 124 0.90 28.93 4.13
C LEU A 124 1.78 28.10 3.19
N ALA A 125 2.60 27.18 3.71
CA ALA A 125 3.49 26.40 2.89
C ALA A 125 2.74 25.58 1.86
N VAL A 126 3.14 25.67 0.58
CA VAL A 126 2.55 24.96 -0.54
C VAL A 126 3.27 23.64 -0.78
N THR A 127 2.52 22.56 -0.91
CA THR A 127 3.06 21.20 -1.18
C THR A 127 2.12 20.39 -2.07
N GLY A 128 2.62 19.40 -2.80
CA GLY A 128 1.80 18.31 -3.34
C GLY A 128 1.42 17.30 -2.25
N ILE A 129 0.46 16.40 -2.49
CA ILE A 129 0.17 15.30 -1.56
C ILE A 129 1.29 14.24 -1.64
N GLY A 130 1.66 13.81 -2.84
CA GLY A 130 2.74 12.83 -3.04
C GLY A 130 2.89 12.52 -4.52
N SER A 131 1.99 11.72 -5.05
CA SER A 131 2.07 11.18 -6.39
C SER A 131 1.92 12.23 -7.50
N TRP A 132 2.69 12.05 -8.55
CA TRP A 132 2.73 12.87 -9.76
C TRP A 132 2.56 11.98 -10.99
N PRO A 133 1.86 12.44 -12.06
CA PRO A 133 1.68 11.67 -13.27
C PRO A 133 3.02 11.23 -13.87
N ARG A 134 3.16 9.94 -14.09
CA ARG A 134 4.38 9.35 -14.62
C ARG A 134 4.45 9.55 -16.14
N PRO A 135 5.62 9.87 -16.71
CA PRO A 135 5.82 9.79 -18.14
C PRO A 135 5.55 8.36 -18.64
N ARG A 136 5.03 8.22 -19.87
CA ARG A 136 4.71 6.90 -20.44
C ARG A 136 5.91 5.94 -20.40
N TRP A 137 7.12 6.41 -20.75
CA TRP A 137 8.33 5.59 -20.70
C TRP A 137 8.69 5.12 -19.28
N MET A 138 8.28 5.88 -18.24
CA MET A 138 8.48 5.44 -16.84
C MET A 138 7.48 4.33 -16.46
N VAL A 139 6.23 4.42 -16.95
CA VAL A 139 5.24 3.34 -16.77
C VAL A 139 5.71 2.07 -17.49
N GLU A 140 6.19 2.18 -18.71
CA GLU A 140 6.77 1.06 -19.48
C GLU A 140 7.97 0.44 -18.76
N ALA A 141 8.87 1.26 -18.20
CA ALA A 141 10.02 0.80 -17.41
C ALA A 141 9.57 0.08 -16.11
N MET A 142 8.51 0.56 -15.48
CA MET A 142 7.95 -0.06 -14.28
C MET A 142 7.37 -1.46 -14.58
N HIS A 143 6.60 -1.60 -15.66
CA HIS A 143 6.10 -2.90 -16.10
C HIS A 143 7.26 -3.85 -16.42
N ALA A 144 8.24 -3.38 -17.19
CA ALA A 144 9.42 -4.18 -17.52
C ALA A 144 10.21 -4.63 -16.27
N HIS A 145 10.28 -3.78 -15.25
CA HIS A 145 10.94 -4.11 -13.98
C HIS A 145 10.14 -5.16 -13.18
N VAL A 146 8.83 -4.97 -13.04
CA VAL A 146 7.95 -5.92 -12.33
C VAL A 146 7.95 -7.29 -13.00
N GLU A 147 8.02 -7.33 -14.33
CA GLU A 147 8.10 -8.55 -15.14
C GLU A 147 9.52 -9.16 -15.22
N GLY A 148 10.51 -8.56 -14.53
CA GLY A 148 11.89 -9.04 -14.52
C GLY A 148 12.67 -8.82 -15.82
N ARG A 149 12.14 -8.02 -16.77
CA ARG A 149 12.79 -7.66 -18.05
C ARG A 149 13.74 -6.47 -17.93
N LEU A 150 13.64 -5.70 -16.88
CA LEU A 150 14.51 -4.56 -16.56
C LEU A 150 15.10 -4.75 -15.16
N ASP A 151 16.41 -4.72 -15.03
CA ASP A 151 17.09 -4.85 -13.74
C ASP A 151 16.87 -3.63 -12.83
N GLU A 152 17.10 -3.80 -11.52
CA GLU A 152 16.86 -2.76 -10.52
C GLU A 152 17.71 -1.49 -10.77
N ALA A 153 18.94 -1.61 -11.24
CA ALA A 153 19.84 -0.48 -11.46
C ALA A 153 19.34 0.38 -12.65
N ALA A 154 19.01 -0.25 -13.77
CA ALA A 154 18.47 0.41 -14.95
C ALA A 154 17.09 1.05 -14.67
N PHE A 155 16.25 0.36 -13.88
CA PHE A 155 14.98 0.92 -13.41
C PHE A 155 15.19 2.19 -12.58
N HIS A 156 16.11 2.17 -11.62
CA HIS A 156 16.40 3.34 -10.79
C HIS A 156 17.01 4.50 -11.58
N GLU A 157 17.85 4.24 -12.58
CA GLU A 157 18.38 5.27 -13.47
C GLU A 157 17.25 5.95 -14.26
N THR A 158 16.36 5.16 -14.85
CA THR A 158 15.17 5.63 -15.55
C THR A 158 14.27 6.46 -14.62
N ALA A 159 14.00 5.97 -13.42
CA ALA A 159 13.17 6.67 -12.43
C ALA A 159 13.83 7.99 -11.96
N ASN A 160 15.15 8.06 -11.89
CA ASN A 160 15.87 9.27 -11.57
C ASN A 160 15.56 10.40 -12.57
N ASP A 161 15.44 10.08 -13.87
CA ASP A 161 15.07 11.06 -14.87
C ASP A 161 13.63 11.56 -14.70
N ALA A 162 12.70 10.66 -14.37
CA ALA A 162 11.33 11.03 -14.05
C ALA A 162 11.25 11.95 -12.83
N VAL A 163 11.99 11.66 -11.77
CA VAL A 163 12.06 12.51 -10.56
C VAL A 163 12.67 13.89 -10.88
N ARG A 164 13.67 13.99 -11.76
CA ARG A 164 14.20 15.30 -12.22
C ARG A 164 13.13 16.15 -12.89
N LEU A 165 12.28 15.53 -13.72
CA LEU A 165 11.16 16.23 -14.37
C LEU A 165 10.14 16.73 -13.34
N VAL A 166 9.78 15.90 -12.37
CA VAL A 166 8.85 16.25 -11.29
C VAL A 166 9.41 17.38 -10.43
N ALA A 167 10.67 17.28 -10.01
CA ALA A 167 11.33 18.32 -9.21
C ALA A 167 11.37 19.66 -9.95
N ALA A 168 11.70 19.65 -11.26
CA ALA A 168 11.70 20.85 -12.08
C ALA A 168 10.29 21.45 -12.25
N ALA A 169 9.24 20.63 -12.39
CA ALA A 169 7.86 21.11 -12.49
C ALA A 169 7.39 21.74 -11.17
N GLN A 170 7.66 21.11 -10.03
CA GLN A 170 7.34 21.65 -8.71
C GLN A 170 8.11 22.96 -8.43
N ASP A 171 9.36 23.06 -8.90
CA ASP A 171 10.14 24.31 -8.75
C ASP A 171 9.54 25.45 -9.58
N ARG A 172 9.15 25.21 -10.84
CA ARG A 172 8.43 26.19 -11.67
C ARG A 172 7.09 26.59 -11.05
N ALA A 173 6.38 25.64 -10.45
CA ALA A 173 5.14 25.89 -9.73
C ALA A 173 5.36 26.63 -8.39
N ARG A 174 6.62 26.84 -7.96
CA ARG A 174 7.02 27.54 -6.73
C ARG A 174 6.49 26.93 -5.45
N VAL A 175 6.42 25.60 -5.37
CA VAL A 175 6.07 24.93 -4.11
C VAL A 175 7.13 25.19 -3.06
N ASP A 176 6.71 25.26 -1.78
CA ASP A 176 7.61 25.44 -0.64
C ASP A 176 8.20 24.10 -0.16
N VAL A 177 7.44 23.01 -0.31
CA VAL A 177 7.82 21.65 0.12
C VAL A 177 7.71 20.68 -1.05
N MET A 178 8.81 20.02 -1.37
CA MET A 178 8.90 19.15 -2.54
C MET A 178 8.63 17.67 -2.21
N THR A 179 8.15 16.93 -3.19
CA THR A 179 8.02 15.47 -3.18
C THR A 179 8.75 14.89 -4.40
N ASP A 180 9.13 13.61 -4.38
CA ASP A 180 9.72 12.93 -5.54
C ASP A 180 8.65 12.53 -6.60
N GLY A 181 7.37 12.76 -6.30
CA GLY A 181 6.24 12.41 -7.14
C GLY A 181 5.93 10.92 -7.18
N GLU A 182 6.52 10.14 -6.28
CA GLU A 182 6.32 8.69 -6.17
C GLU A 182 6.61 7.95 -7.49
N GLN A 183 7.59 8.44 -8.24
CA GLN A 183 7.85 7.97 -9.60
C GLN A 183 8.27 6.51 -9.68
N ARG A 184 8.80 5.94 -8.59
CA ARG A 184 9.26 4.55 -8.52
C ARG A 184 8.20 3.55 -8.10
N ARG A 185 6.99 4.03 -7.73
CA ARG A 185 5.94 3.23 -7.13
C ARG A 185 4.87 2.88 -8.16
N ASP A 186 4.41 1.65 -8.18
CA ASP A 186 3.25 1.20 -8.97
C ASP A 186 1.96 1.84 -8.46
N SER A 187 1.82 1.92 -7.15
CA SER A 187 0.78 2.69 -6.47
C SER A 187 1.31 3.32 -5.19
N TYR A 188 0.54 4.22 -4.60
CA TYR A 188 0.89 4.88 -3.33
C TYR A 188 1.01 3.90 -2.14
N ALA A 189 0.44 2.71 -2.22
CA ALA A 189 0.39 1.74 -1.13
C ALA A 189 1.08 0.40 -1.45
N SER A 190 0.81 -0.20 -2.62
CA SER A 190 1.25 -1.57 -2.94
C SER A 190 2.75 -1.71 -3.13
N PHE A 191 3.46 -0.64 -3.47
CA PHE A 191 4.92 -0.65 -3.65
C PHE A 191 5.69 -1.25 -2.46
N VAL A 192 5.12 -1.21 -1.25
CA VAL A 192 5.76 -1.79 -0.05
C VAL A 192 6.05 -3.27 -0.19
N ALA A 193 5.27 -3.99 -1.01
CA ALA A 193 5.49 -5.41 -1.27
C ALA A 193 6.84 -5.70 -1.95
N GLN A 194 7.36 -4.75 -2.71
CA GLN A 194 8.68 -4.87 -3.33
C GLN A 194 9.82 -4.55 -2.36
N ARG A 195 9.53 -4.03 -1.19
CA ARG A 195 10.51 -3.52 -0.20
C ARG A 195 10.49 -4.28 1.12
N LEU A 196 9.36 -4.87 1.49
CA LEU A 196 9.22 -5.71 2.67
C LEU A 196 9.67 -7.15 2.38
N ASP A 197 10.26 -7.80 3.36
CA ASP A 197 10.59 -9.21 3.29
C ASP A 197 9.32 -10.06 3.31
N ASN A 198 9.32 -11.18 2.61
CA ASN A 198 8.19 -12.13 2.52
C ASN A 198 6.88 -11.50 2.03
N CYS A 199 6.96 -10.46 1.22
CA CYS A 199 5.84 -9.81 0.56
C CYS A 199 6.09 -9.73 -0.95
N GLN A 200 5.04 -9.85 -1.75
CA GLN A 200 5.12 -9.83 -3.21
C GLN A 200 3.92 -9.11 -3.81
N LEU A 201 4.14 -8.37 -4.92
CA LEU A 201 3.06 -7.82 -5.73
C LEU A 201 2.46 -8.91 -6.60
N ILE A 202 1.18 -9.17 -6.44
CA ILE A 202 0.42 -10.13 -7.24
C ILE A 202 -0.76 -9.38 -7.89
N PRO A 203 -0.96 -9.48 -9.23
CA PRO A 203 -2.15 -8.93 -9.87
C PRO A 203 -3.43 -9.43 -9.19
N LEU A 204 -4.43 -8.57 -9.00
CA LEU A 204 -5.69 -8.99 -8.37
C LEU A 204 -6.37 -10.14 -9.11
N THR A 205 -6.28 -10.13 -10.44
CA THR A 205 -6.82 -11.20 -11.29
C THR A 205 -6.20 -12.57 -10.99
N ASP A 206 -4.94 -12.60 -10.57
CA ASP A 206 -4.21 -13.82 -10.25
C ASP A 206 -4.54 -14.37 -8.85
N LEU A 207 -5.26 -13.59 -8.04
CA LEU A 207 -5.75 -14.02 -6.73
C LEU A 207 -7.08 -14.77 -6.80
N LEU A 208 -7.80 -14.68 -7.91
CA LEU A 208 -9.12 -15.28 -8.10
C LEU A 208 -9.17 -16.78 -7.72
N PRO A 209 -8.16 -17.62 -8.06
CA PRO A 209 -8.15 -19.03 -7.68
C PRO A 209 -7.88 -19.29 -6.20
N LEU A 210 -7.54 -18.26 -5.43
CA LEU A 210 -7.11 -18.38 -4.02
C LEU A 210 -8.18 -17.96 -3.03
N VAL A 211 -9.24 -17.30 -3.49
CA VAL A 211 -10.31 -16.81 -2.62
C VAL A 211 -11.38 -17.89 -2.42
N ASP A 212 -12.04 -17.86 -1.27
CA ASP A 212 -13.05 -18.87 -0.90
C ASP A 212 -14.33 -18.75 -1.73
N ASP A 213 -14.68 -17.53 -2.19
CA ASP A 213 -15.82 -17.26 -3.08
C ASP A 213 -15.34 -16.49 -4.33
N PRO A 214 -14.88 -17.22 -5.39
CA PRO A 214 -14.41 -16.60 -6.62
C PRO A 214 -15.48 -15.77 -7.35
N GLU A 215 -16.77 -16.14 -7.25
CA GLU A 215 -17.86 -15.41 -7.93
C GLU A 215 -18.15 -14.09 -7.23
N GLU A 216 -18.09 -14.05 -5.90
CA GLU A 216 -18.20 -12.81 -5.13
C GLU A 216 -17.02 -11.91 -5.40
N PHE A 217 -15.80 -12.43 -5.33
CA PHE A 217 -14.57 -11.71 -5.61
C PHE A 217 -14.55 -11.12 -7.03
N GLU A 218 -14.98 -11.91 -8.05
CA GLU A 218 -15.09 -11.39 -9.42
C GLU A 218 -16.11 -10.25 -9.52
N ARG A 219 -17.23 -10.32 -8.79
CA ARG A 219 -18.20 -9.22 -8.71
C ARG A 219 -17.60 -7.97 -8.07
N GLU A 220 -16.79 -8.13 -7.02
CA GLU A 220 -16.08 -7.04 -6.38
C GLU A 220 -15.03 -6.43 -7.32
N LEU A 221 -14.26 -7.24 -8.04
CA LEU A 221 -13.31 -6.76 -9.05
C LEU A 221 -14.00 -5.96 -10.16
N ARG A 222 -15.18 -6.40 -10.60
CA ARG A 222 -15.98 -5.67 -11.61
C ARG A 222 -16.60 -4.37 -11.07
N ALA A 223 -16.75 -4.25 -9.76
CA ALA A 223 -17.25 -3.04 -9.11
C ALA A 223 -16.15 -2.01 -8.81
N LEU A 224 -14.88 -2.36 -9.06
CA LEU A 224 -13.78 -1.40 -8.96
C LEU A 224 -13.94 -0.30 -10.00
N ASP A 225 -13.57 0.89 -9.63
CA ASP A 225 -13.56 2.08 -10.50
C ASP A 225 -12.29 2.20 -11.36
N ILE A 226 -11.40 1.18 -11.27
CA ILE A 226 -10.22 1.00 -12.11
C ILE A 226 -10.17 -0.44 -12.62
N PRO A 227 -9.50 -0.70 -13.77
CA PRO A 227 -9.35 -2.06 -14.26
C PRO A 227 -8.61 -2.95 -13.26
N ALA A 228 -9.22 -4.09 -12.88
CA ALA A 228 -8.62 -5.01 -11.92
C ALA A 228 -7.24 -5.54 -12.35
N ALA A 229 -6.99 -5.62 -13.66
CA ALA A 229 -5.71 -6.04 -14.22
C ALA A 229 -4.57 -5.04 -13.94
N ASP A 230 -4.91 -3.75 -13.73
CA ASP A 230 -3.93 -2.69 -13.45
C ASP A 230 -3.57 -2.61 -11.97
N VAL A 231 -4.24 -3.41 -11.12
CA VAL A 231 -4.08 -3.40 -9.68
C VAL A 231 -3.28 -4.60 -9.21
N ARG A 232 -2.24 -4.32 -8.43
CA ARG A 232 -1.43 -5.35 -7.79
C ARG A 232 -1.60 -5.31 -6.28
N HIS A 233 -1.83 -6.48 -5.71
CA HIS A 233 -2.02 -6.66 -4.27
C HIS A 233 -0.68 -6.95 -3.59
N PRO A 234 -0.36 -6.28 -2.47
CA PRO A 234 0.81 -6.57 -1.65
C PRO A 234 0.57 -7.83 -0.80
N SER A 235 0.80 -8.99 -1.41
CA SER A 235 0.47 -10.31 -0.83
C SER A 235 1.53 -10.75 0.17
N VAL A 236 1.09 -11.14 1.37
CA VAL A 236 1.93 -11.60 2.48
C VAL A 236 2.11 -13.12 2.37
N LEU A 237 3.34 -13.56 2.13
CA LEU A 237 3.71 -14.98 1.96
C LEU A 237 4.43 -15.58 3.17
N GLY A 238 4.75 -14.77 4.18
CA GLY A 238 5.43 -15.14 5.41
C GLY A 238 5.49 -13.96 6.35
N ARG A 239 6.08 -14.11 7.55
CA ARG A 239 6.23 -12.95 8.45
C ARG A 239 7.03 -11.85 7.76
N ILE A 240 6.44 -10.67 7.70
CA ILE A 240 7.08 -9.52 7.07
C ILE A 240 8.22 -8.97 7.92
N GLY A 241 9.22 -8.40 7.25
CA GLY A 241 10.34 -7.71 7.85
C GLY A 241 10.76 -6.52 7.00
N ARG A 242 11.61 -5.64 7.54
CA ARG A 242 12.20 -4.53 6.81
C ARG A 242 13.73 -4.68 6.80
N SER A 243 14.27 -5.44 5.88
CA SER A 243 15.72 -5.60 5.68
C SER A 243 16.35 -4.44 4.89
N ARG A 244 15.55 -3.64 4.20
CA ARG A 244 15.95 -2.49 3.38
C ARG A 244 15.00 -1.30 3.56
N PRO A 245 15.45 -0.04 3.28
CA PRO A 245 14.58 1.13 3.37
C PRO A 245 13.38 1.01 2.44
N LEU A 246 12.21 1.46 2.89
CA LEU A 246 11.01 1.52 2.03
C LEU A 246 11.15 2.64 1.00
N VAL A 247 11.45 3.86 1.47
CA VAL A 247 11.48 5.08 0.64
C VAL A 247 12.72 5.96 0.87
N GLY A 248 13.63 5.56 1.76
CA GLY A 248 14.84 6.34 2.05
C GLY A 248 15.65 6.68 0.80
N HIS A 249 15.74 5.76 -0.16
CA HIS A 249 16.42 5.97 -1.45
C HIS A 249 15.75 7.02 -2.35
N GLU A 250 14.43 7.20 -2.22
CA GLU A 250 13.67 8.24 -2.94
C GLU A 250 14.02 9.62 -2.38
N PHE A 251 14.06 9.74 -1.06
CA PHE A 251 14.50 10.95 -0.37
C PHE A 251 15.96 11.31 -0.70
N ASP A 252 16.86 10.34 -0.63
CA ASP A 252 18.29 10.56 -0.87
C ASP A 252 18.52 11.13 -2.28
N PHE A 253 17.82 10.60 -3.29
CA PHE A 253 17.94 11.12 -4.63
C PHE A 253 17.33 12.52 -4.77
N LEU A 254 16.10 12.76 -4.28
CA LEU A 254 15.46 14.07 -4.35
C LEU A 254 16.29 15.14 -3.63
N ARG A 255 16.94 14.81 -2.53
CA ARG A 255 17.82 15.73 -1.79
C ARG A 255 19.01 16.22 -2.61
N THR A 256 19.45 15.45 -3.63
CA THR A 256 20.51 15.91 -4.55
C THR A 256 20.01 16.99 -5.52
N LEU A 257 18.70 17.12 -5.73
CA LEU A 257 18.09 18.02 -6.69
C LEU A 257 17.59 19.35 -6.08
N THR A 258 17.38 19.38 -4.74
CA THR A 258 16.79 20.56 -4.11
C THR A 258 17.33 20.79 -2.69
N ALA A 259 17.42 22.07 -2.30
CA ALA A 259 17.66 22.48 -0.92
C ALA A 259 16.36 22.80 -0.16
N LYS A 260 15.19 22.82 -0.84
CA LYS A 260 13.89 23.05 -0.21
C LYS A 260 13.54 21.95 0.79
N PRO A 261 12.62 22.21 1.72
CA PRO A 261 12.00 21.17 2.53
C PRO A 261 11.46 20.02 1.68
N ILE A 262 11.63 18.79 2.15
CA ILE A 262 11.13 17.59 1.47
C ILE A 262 10.10 16.91 2.35
N LYS A 263 8.99 16.56 1.73
CA LYS A 263 7.95 15.69 2.28
C LYS A 263 8.02 14.31 1.61
N VAL A 264 7.89 13.27 2.42
CA VAL A 264 7.80 11.87 1.97
C VAL A 264 6.46 11.31 2.41
N ALA A 265 5.72 10.68 1.49
CA ALA A 265 4.49 9.96 1.81
C ALA A 265 4.77 8.48 1.99
N LEU A 266 4.13 7.88 2.99
CA LEU A 266 4.09 6.45 3.27
C LEU A 266 2.63 6.01 3.38
N PRO A 267 2.28 4.79 2.98
CA PRO A 267 0.98 4.25 3.32
C PRO A 267 0.85 4.14 4.83
N GLY A 268 -0.34 4.44 5.35
CA GLY A 268 -0.59 4.36 6.77
C GLY A 268 -0.65 2.92 7.29
N PRO A 269 -0.41 2.70 8.58
CA PRO A 269 -0.38 1.35 9.16
C PRO A 269 -1.74 0.65 9.08
N TYR A 270 -2.85 1.36 9.22
CA TYR A 270 -4.17 0.79 9.12
C TYR A 270 -4.51 0.45 7.66
N LEU A 271 -4.21 1.34 6.71
CA LEU A 271 -4.33 1.07 5.28
C LEU A 271 -3.56 -0.21 4.91
N LEU A 272 -2.29 -0.32 5.31
CA LEU A 272 -1.49 -1.51 5.01
C LEU A 272 -2.08 -2.77 5.66
N THR A 273 -2.52 -2.68 6.90
CA THR A 273 -3.14 -3.82 7.58
C THR A 273 -4.39 -4.30 6.82
N ARG A 274 -5.23 -3.37 6.34
CA ARG A 274 -6.42 -3.70 5.55
C ARG A 274 -6.07 -4.26 4.17
N THR A 275 -5.08 -3.66 3.51
CA THR A 275 -4.69 -4.04 2.15
C THR A 275 -3.90 -5.35 2.11
N MET A 276 -3.02 -5.60 3.08
CA MET A 276 -2.12 -6.76 3.07
C MET A 276 -2.75 -8.00 3.72
N TRP A 277 -3.80 -7.84 4.53
CA TRP A 277 -4.50 -8.97 5.13
C TRP A 277 -5.43 -9.64 4.11
N MET A 278 -5.15 -10.89 3.80
CA MET A 278 -5.99 -11.75 3.00
C MET A 278 -6.05 -13.12 3.69
N GLU A 279 -7.23 -13.56 4.12
CA GLU A 279 -7.41 -14.75 4.96
C GLU A 279 -6.74 -15.98 4.36
N CYS A 280 -6.96 -16.26 3.09
CA CYS A 280 -6.37 -17.43 2.41
C CYS A 280 -4.83 -17.40 2.29
N LEU A 281 -4.17 -16.24 2.43
CA LEU A 281 -2.72 -16.08 2.31
C LEU A 281 -2.04 -15.71 3.62
N SER A 282 -2.52 -14.66 4.27
CA SER A 282 -1.86 -14.07 5.44
C SER A 282 -1.95 -14.97 6.67
N GLU A 283 -3.01 -15.77 6.81
CA GLU A 283 -3.21 -16.73 7.90
C GLU A 283 -2.12 -17.79 8.03
N ARG A 284 -1.32 -17.99 7.01
CA ARG A 284 -0.19 -18.91 7.07
C ARG A 284 0.99 -18.39 7.88
N ALA A 285 1.10 -17.07 7.98
CA ALA A 285 2.19 -16.39 8.66
C ALA A 285 1.75 -15.76 9.99
N TYR A 286 0.46 -15.45 10.09
CA TYR A 286 -0.14 -14.73 11.22
C TYR A 286 -1.47 -15.36 11.62
N ASP A 287 -1.70 -15.55 12.91
CA ASP A 287 -2.96 -16.08 13.40
C ASP A 287 -4.09 -15.05 13.30
N THR A 288 -3.75 -13.76 13.33
CA THR A 288 -4.73 -12.66 13.29
C THR A 288 -4.18 -11.45 12.52
N ARG A 289 -5.10 -10.62 12.01
CA ARG A 289 -4.78 -9.34 11.36
C ARG A 289 -4.00 -8.40 12.28
N GLU A 290 -4.26 -8.45 13.59
CA GLU A 290 -3.57 -7.64 14.59
C GLU A 290 -2.08 -8.00 14.69
N GLN A 291 -1.71 -9.28 14.55
CA GLN A 291 -0.30 -9.70 14.54
C GLN A 291 0.45 -9.19 13.31
N LEU A 292 -0.20 -9.19 12.13
CA LEU A 292 0.35 -8.55 10.93
C LEU A 292 0.54 -7.05 11.16
N ALA A 293 -0.45 -6.39 11.78
CA ALA A 293 -0.39 -4.97 12.09
C ALA A 293 0.80 -4.61 13.00
N GLU A 294 1.17 -5.45 13.96
CA GLU A 294 2.34 -5.24 14.82
C GLU A 294 3.66 -5.23 14.02
N ASP A 295 3.81 -6.14 13.07
CA ASP A 295 4.99 -6.18 12.20
C ASP A 295 4.99 -4.99 11.21
N ILE A 296 3.83 -4.57 10.70
CA ILE A 296 3.68 -3.34 9.90
C ILE A 296 4.10 -2.11 10.68
N VAL A 297 3.62 -1.96 11.92
CA VAL A 297 4.00 -0.85 12.82
C VAL A 297 5.50 -0.85 13.04
N THR A 298 6.10 -2.01 13.28
CA THR A 298 7.55 -2.15 13.47
C THR A 298 8.33 -1.67 12.24
N ALA A 299 7.92 -2.08 11.04
CA ALA A 299 8.54 -1.69 9.78
C ALA A 299 8.40 -0.19 9.50
N LEU A 300 7.18 0.37 9.65
CA LEU A 300 6.92 1.80 9.42
C LEU A 300 7.61 2.68 10.46
N ARG A 301 7.68 2.26 11.71
CA ARG A 301 8.38 2.98 12.77
C ARG A 301 9.89 3.05 12.50
N ALA A 302 10.49 1.94 12.04
CA ALA A 302 11.89 1.91 11.65
C ALA A 302 12.18 2.79 10.44
N GLU A 303 11.26 2.82 9.44
CA GLU A 303 11.37 3.73 8.29
C GLU A 303 11.25 5.19 8.72
N LEU A 304 10.26 5.55 9.54
CA LEU A 304 10.06 6.89 10.07
C LEU A 304 11.32 7.40 10.79
N ALA A 305 11.89 6.58 11.67
CA ALA A 305 13.13 6.92 12.39
C ALA A 305 14.28 7.21 11.42
N SER A 306 14.50 6.33 10.44
CA SER A 306 15.55 6.50 9.41
C SER A 306 15.36 7.79 8.60
N LEU A 307 14.11 8.13 8.22
CA LEU A 307 13.80 9.35 7.48
C LEU A 307 14.03 10.62 8.31
N ILE A 308 13.69 10.60 9.60
CA ILE A 308 13.92 11.72 10.52
C ILE A 308 15.42 11.95 10.71
N GLU A 309 16.20 10.90 10.89
CA GLU A 309 17.66 10.96 11.00
C GLU A 309 18.33 11.41 9.68
N ALA A 310 17.78 11.03 8.54
CA ALA A 310 18.23 11.51 7.22
C ALA A 310 17.91 12.99 6.97
N GLY A 311 16.94 13.57 7.68
CA GLY A 311 16.57 14.99 7.56
C GLY A 311 15.36 15.24 6.66
N VAL A 312 14.43 14.31 6.54
CA VAL A 312 13.12 14.55 5.92
C VAL A 312 12.36 15.59 6.74
N THR A 313 11.78 16.59 6.11
CA THR A 313 11.08 17.67 6.82
C THR A 313 9.73 17.23 7.35
N LEU A 314 8.97 16.45 6.58
CA LEU A 314 7.64 15.96 6.95
C LEU A 314 7.44 14.54 6.38
N VAL A 315 7.06 13.60 7.23
CA VAL A 315 6.63 12.26 6.81
C VAL A 315 5.12 12.19 6.93
N GLN A 316 4.44 11.93 5.82
CA GLN A 316 2.99 11.84 5.70
C GLN A 316 2.59 10.37 5.68
N PHE A 317 1.61 9.99 6.50
CA PHE A 317 0.94 8.69 6.45
C PHE A 317 -0.41 8.83 5.76
N ASP A 318 -0.64 8.05 4.71
CA ASP A 318 -1.88 8.06 3.93
C ASP A 318 -2.87 7.04 4.51
N GLU A 319 -4.01 7.53 5.00
CA GLU A 319 -5.09 6.71 5.60
C GLU A 319 -6.45 7.01 4.94
N PRO A 320 -6.60 6.81 3.62
CA PRO A 320 -7.88 7.06 2.94
C PRO A 320 -8.99 6.13 3.44
N VAL A 321 -8.64 4.95 3.93
CA VAL A 321 -9.59 3.94 4.43
C VAL A 321 -10.39 4.42 5.64
N LEU A 322 -9.90 5.43 6.39
CA LEU A 322 -10.68 6.06 7.46
C LEU A 322 -12.00 6.66 6.95
N SER A 323 -11.99 7.23 5.74
CA SER A 323 -13.20 7.75 5.10
C SER A 323 -14.16 6.62 4.70
N GLU A 324 -13.63 5.50 4.22
CA GLU A 324 -14.43 4.31 3.91
C GLU A 324 -15.17 3.80 5.14
N VAL A 325 -14.46 3.63 6.27
CA VAL A 325 -15.03 3.11 7.53
C VAL A 325 -16.28 3.86 7.94
N VAL A 326 -16.36 5.17 7.68
CA VAL A 326 -17.49 6.00 8.15
C VAL A 326 -18.53 6.32 7.07
N PHE A 327 -18.17 6.26 5.79
CA PHE A 327 -19.06 6.67 4.70
C PHE A 327 -19.51 5.53 3.80
N SER A 328 -18.87 4.34 3.88
CA SER A 328 -19.36 3.15 3.23
C SER A 328 -20.48 2.56 4.09
N GLY A 329 -21.71 2.59 3.60
CA GLY A 329 -22.83 1.89 4.23
C GLY A 329 -22.71 0.37 3.99
N PRO A 330 -23.39 -0.49 4.80
CA PRO A 330 -23.29 -1.94 4.71
C PRO A 330 -23.74 -2.57 3.38
N LYS A 331 -24.16 -1.77 2.41
CA LYS A 331 -24.55 -2.16 1.04
C LYS A 331 -24.09 -1.16 -0.02
N SER A 332 -23.23 -0.21 0.32
CA SER A 332 -22.69 0.71 -0.67
C SER A 332 -21.65 -0.01 -1.54
N ARG A 333 -21.63 0.35 -2.83
CA ARG A 333 -20.64 -0.15 -3.77
C ARG A 333 -19.25 0.02 -3.18
N PRO A 334 -18.41 -1.01 -3.16
CA PRO A 334 -17.02 -0.85 -2.74
C PRO A 334 -16.37 0.15 -3.69
N SER A 335 -16.16 1.36 -3.22
CA SER A 335 -15.44 2.39 -3.97
C SER A 335 -13.96 2.37 -3.66
N PHE A 336 -13.57 1.61 -2.65
CA PHE A 336 -12.21 1.51 -2.14
C PHE A 336 -11.62 0.12 -2.38
N MET A 337 -10.71 0.05 -3.31
CA MET A 337 -9.95 -1.13 -3.61
C MET A 337 -9.22 -1.71 -2.38
N CYS A 338 -8.70 -0.86 -1.51
CA CYS A 338 -7.98 -1.28 -0.30
C CYS A 338 -8.90 -1.88 0.78
N GLY A 339 -10.21 -1.65 0.70
CA GLY A 339 -11.20 -2.17 1.63
C GLY A 339 -12.02 -3.34 1.11
N ALA A 340 -12.03 -3.55 -0.21
CA ALA A 340 -12.85 -4.56 -0.87
C ALA A 340 -12.48 -6.00 -0.51
N LEU A 341 -11.23 -6.24 -0.11
CA LEU A 341 -10.68 -7.57 0.13
C LEU A 341 -10.55 -7.94 1.62
N SER A 342 -11.00 -7.11 2.55
CA SER A 342 -10.86 -7.36 3.97
C SER A 342 -12.18 -7.23 4.73
N GLU A 343 -12.38 -8.13 5.71
CA GLU A 343 -13.50 -8.00 6.65
C GLU A 343 -13.56 -6.61 7.26
N SER A 344 -14.72 -5.99 7.20
CA SER A 344 -15.03 -4.75 7.89
C SER A 344 -15.74 -5.11 9.22
N ARG A 345 -15.10 -4.77 10.34
CA ARG A 345 -15.70 -4.86 11.67
C ARG A 345 -16.51 -3.58 11.96
N GLU A 346 -17.09 -3.50 13.14
CA GLU A 346 -17.87 -2.33 13.57
C GLU A 346 -17.01 -1.04 13.46
N PRO A 347 -17.52 0.05 12.88
CA PRO A 347 -16.77 1.28 12.61
C PRO A 347 -16.02 1.85 13.81
N ALA A 348 -16.63 1.85 15.00
CA ALA A 348 -15.97 2.35 16.21
C ALA A 348 -14.72 1.53 16.58
N HIS A 349 -14.76 0.22 16.37
CA HIS A 349 -13.61 -0.67 16.59
C HIS A 349 -12.50 -0.37 15.57
N GLU A 350 -12.85 -0.27 14.29
CA GLU A 350 -11.87 -0.01 13.21
C GLU A 350 -11.20 1.36 13.37
N LEU A 351 -11.96 2.40 13.73
CA LEU A 351 -11.40 3.73 14.01
C LEU A 351 -10.48 3.74 15.24
N GLY A 352 -10.86 3.00 16.30
CA GLY A 352 -10.01 2.83 17.47
C GLY A 352 -8.71 2.12 17.14
N PHE A 353 -8.80 1.05 16.37
CA PHE A 353 -7.64 0.27 15.91
C PHE A 353 -6.71 1.12 15.04
N ALA A 354 -7.25 1.83 14.03
CA ALA A 354 -6.47 2.73 13.17
C ALA A 354 -5.72 3.81 13.99
N ARG A 355 -6.41 4.46 14.94
CA ARG A 355 -5.79 5.42 15.86
C ARG A 355 -4.62 4.81 16.61
N ASP A 356 -4.80 3.62 17.16
CA ASP A 356 -3.78 2.97 18.00
C ASP A 356 -2.56 2.58 17.16
N LEU A 357 -2.76 2.10 15.93
CA LEU A 357 -1.67 1.80 15.00
C LEU A 357 -0.88 3.05 14.60
N VAL A 358 -1.55 4.14 14.20
CA VAL A 358 -0.88 5.40 13.86
C VAL A 358 -0.09 5.91 15.06
N ASN A 359 -0.71 5.91 16.25
CA ASN A 359 -0.06 6.36 17.48
C ASN A 359 1.16 5.49 17.83
N ALA A 360 1.10 4.18 17.61
CA ALA A 360 2.23 3.29 17.83
C ALA A 360 3.41 3.58 16.89
N VAL A 361 3.12 3.92 15.61
CA VAL A 361 4.17 4.29 14.65
C VAL A 361 4.86 5.59 15.07
N VAL A 362 4.12 6.62 15.49
CA VAL A 362 4.67 7.95 15.78
C VAL A 362 5.13 8.14 17.23
N ASP A 363 4.91 7.16 18.11
CA ASP A 363 5.26 7.29 19.53
C ASP A 363 6.75 7.58 19.76
N GLY A 364 7.05 8.64 20.52
CA GLY A 364 8.42 9.11 20.76
C GLY A 364 9.12 9.78 19.57
N MET A 365 8.42 9.97 18.43
CA MET A 365 8.94 10.71 17.28
C MET A 365 8.65 12.21 17.41
N PRO A 366 9.47 13.10 16.81
CA PRO A 366 9.17 14.52 16.75
C PRO A 366 7.84 14.76 16.04
N ARG A 367 6.83 15.20 16.78
CA ARG A 367 5.46 15.34 16.31
C ARG A 367 5.35 16.24 15.07
N GLU A 368 6.08 17.34 15.08
CA GLU A 368 6.14 18.33 13.99
C GLU A 368 6.69 17.78 12.67
N ARG A 369 7.28 16.58 12.72
CA ARG A 369 7.81 15.85 11.53
C ARG A 369 6.84 14.82 10.97
N THR A 370 5.66 14.68 11.53
CA THR A 370 4.67 13.66 11.16
C THR A 370 3.36 14.30 10.69
N ALA A 371 2.75 13.71 9.67
CA ALA A 371 1.47 14.12 9.14
C ALA A 371 0.58 12.92 8.84
N LEU A 372 -0.72 13.13 8.90
CA LEU A 372 -1.75 12.20 8.43
C LEU A 372 -2.47 12.81 7.23
N HIS A 373 -2.62 12.06 6.14
CA HIS A 373 -3.46 12.44 5.02
C HIS A 373 -4.72 11.56 4.96
N VAL A 374 -5.88 12.22 4.85
CA VAL A 374 -7.18 11.56 4.69
C VAL A 374 -7.93 12.20 3.53
N CYS A 375 -8.17 11.41 2.50
CA CYS A 375 -8.97 11.79 1.33
C CYS A 375 -10.26 10.99 1.23
N ARG A 376 -10.98 11.11 0.11
CA ARG A 376 -12.31 10.54 -0.12
C ARG A 376 -12.33 9.45 -1.21
N GLY A 377 -11.18 8.87 -1.55
CA GLY A 377 -11.05 7.94 -2.67
C GLY A 377 -10.84 8.69 -3.99
N ASN A 378 -9.58 8.84 -4.36
CA ASN A 378 -9.20 9.68 -5.50
C ASN A 378 -8.27 8.93 -6.45
N TRP A 379 -8.69 7.76 -6.92
CA TRP A 379 -7.95 6.94 -7.88
C TRP A 379 -8.49 6.99 -9.31
N THR A 380 -9.65 7.60 -9.52
CA THR A 380 -10.24 7.83 -10.84
C THR A 380 -10.62 9.30 -11.05
N PRO A 381 -10.65 9.81 -12.29
CA PRO A 381 -11.18 11.14 -12.59
C PRO A 381 -12.68 11.30 -12.30
N ASP A 382 -13.43 10.19 -12.19
CA ASP A 382 -14.86 10.22 -11.93
C ASP A 382 -15.14 10.70 -10.49
N GLU A 383 -15.85 11.83 -10.37
CA GLU A 383 -16.23 12.40 -9.09
C GLU A 383 -17.35 11.63 -8.37
N SER A 384 -18.17 10.89 -9.12
CA SER A 384 -19.33 10.19 -8.58
C SER A 384 -18.99 9.04 -7.64
N VAL A 385 -17.76 8.49 -7.75
CA VAL A 385 -17.26 7.40 -6.91
C VAL A 385 -16.61 7.89 -5.62
N ALA A 386 -16.33 9.19 -5.50
CA ALA A 386 -15.73 9.74 -4.29
C ALA A 386 -16.74 9.77 -3.13
N LEU A 387 -16.28 9.37 -1.95
CA LEU A 387 -17.10 9.35 -0.74
C LEU A 387 -17.51 10.76 -0.33
N THR A 388 -18.75 10.92 0.11
CA THR A 388 -19.33 12.20 0.50
C THR A 388 -19.70 12.18 1.97
N GLY A 389 -19.36 13.25 2.70
CA GLY A 389 -19.69 13.45 4.11
C GLY A 389 -18.71 14.41 4.81
N SER A 390 -19.13 15.05 5.89
CA SER A 390 -18.25 15.91 6.70
C SER A 390 -17.23 15.07 7.47
N TYR A 391 -16.14 15.68 7.97
CA TYR A 391 -15.18 15.01 8.84
C TYR A 391 -15.72 14.74 10.26
N GLU A 392 -16.96 15.14 10.58
CA GLU A 392 -17.54 15.01 11.93
C GLU A 392 -17.41 13.60 12.54
N PRO A 393 -17.72 12.49 11.82
CA PRO A 393 -17.58 11.15 12.37
C PRO A 393 -16.14 10.76 12.67
N LEU A 394 -15.15 11.40 12.03
CA LEU A 394 -13.72 11.14 12.21
C LEU A 394 -13.06 12.02 13.27
N LEU A 395 -13.70 13.11 13.71
CA LEU A 395 -13.06 14.10 14.57
C LEU A 395 -12.48 13.52 15.86
N ALA A 396 -13.23 12.69 16.57
CA ALA A 396 -12.75 12.09 17.82
C ALA A 396 -11.50 11.24 17.61
N THR A 397 -11.46 10.50 16.51
CA THR A 397 -10.31 9.68 16.13
C THR A 397 -9.11 10.55 15.74
N LEU A 398 -9.32 11.56 14.90
CA LEU A 398 -8.27 12.49 14.48
C LEU A 398 -7.70 13.26 15.66
N GLN A 399 -8.54 13.77 16.57
CA GLN A 399 -8.09 14.45 17.80
C GLN A 399 -7.21 13.59 18.70
N ALA A 400 -7.46 12.28 18.72
CA ALA A 400 -6.70 11.33 19.53
C ALA A 400 -5.43 10.80 18.86
N MET A 401 -5.18 11.13 17.58
CA MET A 401 -3.95 10.81 16.87
C MET A 401 -2.82 11.79 17.20
N LYS A 402 -1.62 11.28 17.44
CA LYS A 402 -0.45 12.05 17.94
C LYS A 402 0.41 12.65 16.81
N VAL A 403 -0.16 12.89 15.63
CA VAL A 403 0.54 13.51 14.50
C VAL A 403 0.61 15.02 14.63
N GLY A 404 1.61 15.66 13.97
CA GLY A 404 1.81 17.11 14.01
C GLY A 404 1.08 17.88 12.91
N ALA A 405 0.56 17.20 11.89
CA ALA A 405 -0.21 17.83 10.82
C ALA A 405 -1.32 16.90 10.29
N TYR A 406 -2.41 17.49 9.80
CA TYR A 406 -3.50 16.80 9.12
C TYR A 406 -3.68 17.40 7.73
N LEU A 407 -3.54 16.60 6.68
CA LEU A 407 -3.75 17.02 5.29
C LEU A 407 -5.09 16.45 4.83
N LEU A 408 -6.06 17.35 4.62
CA LEU A 408 -7.46 16.97 4.44
C LEU A 408 -8.02 17.50 3.12
N GLU A 409 -8.80 16.66 2.44
CA GLU A 409 -9.55 17.05 1.25
C GLU A 409 -10.66 18.03 1.62
N MET A 410 -10.60 19.28 1.11
CA MET A 410 -11.53 20.35 1.45
C MET A 410 -11.92 21.24 0.25
N CYS A 411 -11.47 20.90 -0.96
CA CYS A 411 -11.73 21.76 -2.12
C CYS A 411 -13.20 21.77 -2.55
N THR A 412 -13.91 20.66 -2.35
CA THR A 412 -15.28 20.47 -2.85
C THR A 412 -16.29 20.38 -1.71
N PRO A 413 -17.57 20.76 -1.94
CA PRO A 413 -18.64 20.69 -0.93
C PRO A 413 -18.87 19.28 -0.36
N ARG A 414 -18.48 18.21 -1.07
CA ARG A 414 -18.62 16.83 -0.58
C ARG A 414 -17.85 16.55 0.72
N ALA A 415 -16.80 17.33 1.00
CA ALA A 415 -15.99 17.20 2.20
C ALA A 415 -16.63 17.85 3.44
N GLY A 416 -17.71 18.60 3.26
CA GLY A 416 -18.38 19.36 4.32
C GLY A 416 -17.76 20.73 4.57
N GLU A 417 -18.11 21.32 5.71
CA GLU A 417 -17.69 22.66 6.05
C GLU A 417 -16.33 22.68 6.76
N MET A 418 -15.49 23.63 6.37
CA MET A 418 -14.11 23.77 6.89
C MET A 418 -14.07 24.09 8.38
N GLU A 419 -15.10 24.76 8.91
CA GLU A 419 -15.22 25.16 10.32
C GLU A 419 -15.11 24.00 11.30
N ILE A 420 -15.52 22.80 10.89
CA ILE A 420 -15.46 21.61 11.74
C ILE A 420 -14.03 21.25 12.14
N LEU A 421 -13.06 21.61 11.31
CA LEU A 421 -11.63 21.35 11.57
C LEU A 421 -11.07 22.20 12.72
N ARG A 422 -11.82 23.19 13.26
CA ARG A 422 -11.45 23.88 14.49
C ARG A 422 -11.36 22.96 15.71
N ALA A 423 -12.00 21.81 15.63
CA ALA A 423 -11.91 20.79 16.66
C ALA A 423 -10.55 20.05 16.70
N LEU A 424 -9.73 20.15 15.64
CA LEU A 424 -8.40 19.54 15.63
C LEU A 424 -7.45 20.24 16.63
N PRO A 425 -6.45 19.52 17.19
CA PRO A 425 -5.54 20.05 18.18
C PRO A 425 -4.91 21.39 17.76
N ASP A 426 -4.88 22.37 18.67
CA ASP A 426 -4.40 23.72 18.38
C ASP A 426 -2.91 23.80 18.03
N ASP A 427 -2.13 22.84 18.50
CA ASP A 427 -0.69 22.70 18.24
C ASP A 427 -0.38 21.94 16.95
N ALA A 428 -1.39 21.40 16.26
CA ALA A 428 -1.23 20.74 14.98
C ALA A 428 -1.36 21.72 13.80
N ARG A 429 -0.65 21.46 12.72
CA ARG A 429 -0.88 22.13 11.44
C ARG A 429 -2.08 21.51 10.72
N ILE A 430 -2.77 22.32 9.95
CA ILE A 430 -3.92 21.92 9.16
C ILE A 430 -3.59 22.14 7.67
N GLY A 431 -3.47 21.06 6.93
CA GLY A 431 -3.37 21.07 5.49
C GLY A 431 -4.78 21.09 4.88
N ILE A 432 -5.02 22.06 4.02
CA ILE A 432 -6.28 22.26 3.33
C ILE A 432 -6.12 22.00 1.84
N GLY A 433 -6.88 21.05 1.29
CA GLY A 433 -7.06 20.88 -0.13
C GLY A 433 -7.81 22.07 -0.71
N VAL A 434 -7.20 22.82 -1.64
CA VAL A 434 -7.78 24.05 -2.22
C VAL A 434 -7.98 23.96 -3.72
N VAL A 435 -7.49 22.89 -4.36
CA VAL A 435 -7.72 22.56 -5.78
C VAL A 435 -8.11 21.10 -5.91
N ASN A 436 -9.00 20.81 -6.87
CA ASN A 436 -9.49 19.47 -7.15
C ASN A 436 -8.64 18.81 -8.27
N GLN A 437 -7.89 17.78 -7.94
CA GLN A 437 -7.04 17.07 -8.89
C GLN A 437 -7.81 16.31 -9.99
N LYS A 438 -9.12 16.03 -9.78
CA LYS A 438 -9.96 15.31 -10.75
C LYS A 438 -10.31 16.16 -11.99
N HIS A 439 -10.21 17.46 -11.91
CA HIS A 439 -10.46 18.36 -13.04
C HIS A 439 -9.15 18.62 -13.81
N ALA A 440 -9.20 18.56 -15.14
CA ALA A 440 -8.02 18.82 -15.97
C ALA A 440 -7.58 20.29 -15.92
N ALA A 441 -8.53 21.22 -15.88
CA ALA A 441 -8.25 22.65 -15.79
C ALA A 441 -7.86 23.06 -14.36
N ALA A 442 -6.90 23.98 -14.23
CA ALA A 442 -6.64 24.62 -12.95
C ALA A 442 -7.79 25.56 -12.57
N GLU A 443 -8.06 25.67 -11.29
CA GLU A 443 -9.06 26.58 -10.72
C GLU A 443 -8.69 28.05 -10.94
N GLY A 444 -9.69 28.93 -10.89
CA GLY A 444 -9.47 30.35 -10.98
C GLY A 444 -8.69 30.90 -9.77
N LEU A 445 -7.72 31.79 -10.03
CA LEU A 445 -6.87 32.36 -8.98
C LEU A 445 -7.68 33.06 -7.87
N GLU A 446 -8.78 33.77 -8.22
CA GLU A 446 -9.64 34.42 -7.23
C GLU A 446 -10.39 33.41 -6.36
N GLU A 447 -10.83 32.30 -6.94
CA GLU A 447 -11.51 31.21 -6.21
C GLU A 447 -10.54 30.60 -5.18
N VAL A 448 -9.33 30.21 -5.61
CA VAL A 448 -8.32 29.65 -4.72
C VAL A 448 -7.92 30.66 -3.64
N THR A 449 -7.72 31.94 -4.00
CA THR A 449 -7.44 33.00 -3.04
C THR A 449 -8.53 33.15 -2.00
N GLY A 450 -9.80 33.07 -2.41
CA GLY A 450 -10.96 33.12 -1.52
C GLY A 450 -11.00 31.96 -0.52
N LYS A 451 -10.76 30.73 -0.99
CA LYS A 451 -10.65 29.54 -0.11
C LYS A 451 -9.53 29.66 0.91
N ILE A 452 -8.34 30.10 0.47
CA ILE A 452 -7.18 30.28 1.37
C ILE A 452 -7.46 31.38 2.40
N ARG A 453 -8.09 32.49 2.00
CA ARG A 453 -8.46 33.57 2.94
C ARG A 453 -9.41 33.06 4.02
N ARG A 454 -10.47 32.31 3.63
CA ARG A 454 -11.37 31.66 4.61
C ARG A 454 -10.60 30.75 5.57
N ALA A 455 -9.64 29.96 5.07
CA ALA A 455 -8.81 29.12 5.93
C ALA A 455 -7.95 29.95 6.91
N ILE A 456 -7.36 31.07 6.45
CA ILE A 456 -6.61 31.98 7.30
C ILE A 456 -7.48 32.55 8.41
N ASP A 457 -8.72 32.97 8.09
CA ASP A 457 -9.67 33.54 9.06
C ASP A 457 -10.08 32.50 10.13
N LEU A 458 -10.09 31.21 9.78
CA LEU A 458 -10.46 30.13 10.69
C LEU A 458 -9.29 29.63 11.56
N PHE A 459 -8.09 29.54 11.01
CA PHE A 459 -6.99 28.81 11.64
C PHE A 459 -5.71 29.64 11.84
N GLY A 460 -5.60 30.81 11.20
CA GLY A 460 -4.39 31.61 11.16
C GLY A 460 -3.35 31.03 10.16
N SER A 461 -2.57 31.92 9.54
CA SER A 461 -1.61 31.56 8.49
C SER A 461 -0.49 30.59 8.95
N GLN A 462 -0.09 30.66 10.22
CA GLN A 462 1.00 29.88 10.78
C GLN A 462 0.70 28.37 10.84
N ARG A 463 -0.57 28.03 11.02
CA ARG A 463 -1.00 26.63 11.13
C ARG A 463 -1.27 25.97 9.77
N LEU A 464 -1.36 26.75 8.68
CA LEU A 464 -1.81 26.24 7.40
C LEU A 464 -0.71 25.66 6.54
N LEU A 465 -1.04 24.52 5.91
CA LEU A 465 -0.40 23.94 4.73
C LEU A 465 -1.43 23.93 3.60
N LEU A 466 -1.00 24.15 2.38
CA LEU A 466 -1.90 24.22 1.22
C LEU A 466 -1.49 23.20 0.17
N HIS A 467 -2.47 22.45 -0.33
CA HIS A 467 -2.22 21.34 -1.25
C HIS A 467 -3.45 21.05 -2.15
N PRO A 468 -3.31 20.20 -3.17
CA PRO A 468 -4.46 19.59 -3.86
C PRO A 468 -5.22 18.64 -2.92
N ASP A 469 -6.49 18.37 -3.21
CA ASP A 469 -7.30 17.45 -2.39
C ASP A 469 -6.65 16.06 -2.23
N CYS A 470 -5.94 15.58 -3.26
CA CYS A 470 -5.20 14.31 -3.22
C CYS A 470 -4.00 14.34 -4.18
N GLY A 471 -3.29 13.23 -4.31
CA GLY A 471 -2.26 13.02 -5.31
C GLY A 471 -2.81 13.04 -6.74
N PHE A 472 -1.95 13.34 -7.72
CA PHE A 472 -2.34 13.47 -9.13
C PHE A 472 -2.29 12.13 -9.89
N ALA A 473 -1.66 11.10 -9.34
CA ALA A 473 -1.54 9.77 -9.94
C ALA A 473 -1.30 8.70 -8.87
N THR A 474 -2.35 8.32 -8.17
CA THR A 474 -2.32 7.31 -7.10
C THR A 474 -1.88 5.93 -7.60
N PHE A 475 -2.23 5.61 -8.83
CA PHE A 475 -1.76 4.44 -9.57
C PHE A 475 -0.93 4.87 -10.78
N ALA A 476 0.13 4.12 -11.08
CA ALA A 476 1.02 4.40 -12.20
C ALA A 476 0.28 4.37 -13.54
N ASP A 477 -0.56 3.36 -13.72
CA ASP A 477 -1.30 3.08 -14.95
C ASP A 477 -2.55 3.94 -15.13
N ASN A 478 -3.07 4.55 -14.04
CA ASN A 478 -4.29 5.34 -14.04
C ASN A 478 -4.09 6.73 -13.42
N PRO A 479 -3.39 7.66 -14.10
CA PRO A 479 -3.22 9.03 -13.61
C PRO A 479 -4.55 9.78 -13.62
N ILE A 480 -4.81 10.53 -12.53
CA ILE A 480 -6.04 11.33 -12.38
C ILE A 480 -6.06 12.51 -13.37
N CYS A 481 -4.91 13.13 -13.60
CA CYS A 481 -4.75 14.20 -14.59
C CYS A 481 -3.35 14.16 -15.21
N GLY A 482 -3.10 15.00 -16.22
CA GLY A 482 -1.79 15.13 -16.85
C GLY A 482 -0.79 15.96 -16.03
N ALA A 483 0.51 15.76 -16.27
CA ALA A 483 1.59 16.48 -15.58
C ALA A 483 1.50 18.01 -15.71
N SER A 484 1.07 18.52 -16.89
CA SER A 484 0.85 19.97 -17.09
C SER A 484 -0.29 20.51 -16.23
N SER A 485 -1.37 19.74 -16.05
CA SER A 485 -2.47 20.12 -15.16
C SER A 485 -2.00 20.13 -13.70
N ALA A 486 -1.23 19.13 -13.28
CA ALA A 486 -0.65 19.06 -11.94
C ALA A 486 0.23 20.27 -11.64
N GLU A 487 1.12 20.65 -12.58
CA GLU A 487 1.98 21.85 -12.46
C GLU A 487 1.14 23.13 -12.36
N ALA A 488 0.13 23.30 -13.25
CA ALA A 488 -0.73 24.48 -13.25
C ALA A 488 -1.53 24.62 -11.94
N LYS A 489 -2.02 23.51 -11.38
CA LYS A 489 -2.74 23.49 -10.12
C LYS A 489 -1.87 23.88 -8.91
N LEU A 490 -0.64 23.39 -8.83
CA LEU A 490 0.29 23.82 -7.81
C LEU A 490 0.71 25.29 -7.99
N ALA A 491 0.89 25.74 -9.24
CA ALA A 491 1.23 27.12 -9.55
C ALA A 491 0.13 28.09 -9.13
N VAL A 492 -1.16 27.78 -9.33
CA VAL A 492 -2.26 28.66 -8.90
C VAL A 492 -2.36 28.75 -7.37
N ILE A 493 -2.07 27.67 -6.64
CA ILE A 493 -1.97 27.71 -5.18
C ILE A 493 -0.85 28.67 -4.75
N ALA A 494 0.35 28.51 -5.33
CA ALA A 494 1.49 29.37 -4.98
C ALA A 494 1.24 30.85 -5.31
N GLN A 495 0.61 31.14 -6.47
CA GLN A 495 0.22 32.50 -6.84
C GLN A 495 -0.80 33.11 -5.87
N ALA A 496 -1.79 32.30 -5.42
CA ALA A 496 -2.77 32.76 -4.43
C ALA A 496 -2.10 33.07 -3.08
N VAL A 497 -1.14 32.26 -2.67
CA VAL A 497 -0.33 32.48 -1.45
C VAL A 497 0.50 33.75 -1.55
N GLU A 498 1.14 34.02 -2.69
CA GLU A 498 1.91 35.26 -2.92
C GLU A 498 1.07 36.54 -2.74
N ARG A 499 -0.24 36.47 -3.05
CA ARG A 499 -1.15 37.59 -2.84
C ARG A 499 -1.59 37.78 -1.38
N LEU A 500 -1.43 36.76 -0.56
CA LEU A 500 -1.90 36.73 0.83
C LEU A 500 -0.78 36.83 1.87
N ARG A 501 0.46 36.66 1.44
CA ARG A 501 1.68 36.93 2.22
C ARG A 501 2.01 38.43 2.19
#